data_197209e53486296cfb1a7f16d8d3d2c8
#
_entry.id   197209e53486296cfb1a7f16d8d3d2c8
#
_cell.length_a   1.000
_cell.length_b   1.000
_cell.length_c   1.000
_cell.angle_alpha   90.00
_cell.angle_beta   90.00
_cell.angle_gamma   90.00
#
_symmetry.space_group_name_H-M   'P 1'
#
loop_
_entity.id
_entity.type
_entity.pdbx_description
1 polymer ?
#
loop_
_entity_poly.entity_id
_entity_poly.type
_entity_poly.pdbx_seq_one_letter_code
_entity_poly.pdbx_strand_id
1 'polypeptide(L)'
;MTLNQWQYGSKSEELVLQKYLEMDYKLIVQNFEYRLNHTAGRLGEIDLILEKDGRIYLVEVKARNNNKFGPVADQVNKNKMAYIYKTYRYFIIQREYRKYREAFFQFDLAIVFKNEVKIIPNAATFDYY
;
A
#
# COMPACT_ATOMS: atom_id res chain seq x y z
N MET A 1 -7.82 13.65 23.67
CA MET A 1 -7.01 12.44 23.84
C MET A 1 -5.97 12.36 22.74
N THR A 2 -4.72 12.13 23.10
CA THR A 2 -3.64 12.04 22.14
C THR A 2 -3.53 10.59 21.65
N LEU A 3 -3.55 10.39 20.36
CA LEU A 3 -3.35 9.06 19.78
C LEU A 3 -1.88 8.67 19.86
N ASN A 4 -1.60 7.41 20.17
CA ASN A 4 -0.24 6.90 20.07
C ASN A 4 0.09 6.66 18.59
N GLN A 5 1.36 6.35 18.29
CA GLN A 5 1.83 6.19 16.91
C GLN A 5 1.05 5.12 16.15
N TRP A 6 0.75 4.01 16.81
CA TRP A 6 -0.01 2.92 16.19
C TRP A 6 -1.44 3.34 15.84
N GLN A 7 -2.12 4.01 16.76
CA GLN A 7 -3.49 4.48 16.55
C GLN A 7 -3.54 5.52 15.44
N TYR A 8 -2.53 6.38 15.36
CA TYR A 8 -2.47 7.40 14.31
C TYR A 8 -2.31 6.75 12.93
N GLY A 9 -1.41 5.77 12.80
CA GLY A 9 -1.20 5.05 11.55
C GLY A 9 -2.44 4.28 11.11
N SER A 10 -3.08 3.57 12.04
CA SER A 10 -4.30 2.81 11.76
C SER A 10 -5.44 3.71 11.28
N LYS A 11 -5.58 4.90 11.90
CA LYS A 11 -6.59 5.87 11.47
C LYS A 11 -6.30 6.40 10.08
N SER A 12 -5.04 6.65 9.76
CA SER A 12 -4.64 7.13 8.43
C SER A 12 -4.96 6.09 7.36
N GLU A 13 -4.67 4.82 7.63
CA GLU A 13 -5.01 3.74 6.70
C GLU A 13 -6.52 3.68 6.46
N GLU A 14 -7.33 3.85 7.51
CA GLU A 14 -8.77 3.82 7.36
C GLU A 14 -9.28 4.99 6.52
N LEU A 15 -8.74 6.20 6.73
CA LEU A 15 -9.10 7.36 5.91
C LEU A 15 -8.78 7.12 4.43
N VAL A 16 -7.61 6.55 4.15
CA VAL A 16 -7.22 6.23 2.78
C VAL A 16 -8.15 5.18 2.18
N LEU A 17 -8.44 4.12 2.93
CA LEU A 17 -9.35 3.08 2.47
C LEU A 17 -10.72 3.65 2.12
N GLN A 18 -11.29 4.50 3.00
CA GLN A 18 -12.58 5.11 2.75
C GLN A 18 -12.56 5.94 1.47
N LYS A 19 -11.48 6.67 1.22
CA LYS A 19 -11.37 7.47 0.00
C LYS A 19 -11.40 6.58 -1.25
N TYR A 20 -10.69 5.47 -1.25
CA TYR A 20 -10.72 4.53 -2.37
C TYR A 20 -12.10 3.90 -2.54
N LEU A 21 -12.73 3.49 -1.44
CA LEU A 21 -14.06 2.87 -1.50
C LEU A 21 -15.10 3.84 -2.08
N GLU A 22 -14.99 5.12 -1.75
CA GLU A 22 -15.88 6.16 -2.31
C GLU A 22 -15.70 6.33 -3.81
N MET A 23 -14.54 5.95 -4.35
CA MET A 23 -14.26 6.00 -5.78
C MET A 23 -14.51 4.65 -6.47
N ASP A 24 -15.26 3.77 -5.81
CA ASP A 24 -15.66 2.46 -6.33
C ASP A 24 -14.53 1.45 -6.48
N TYR A 25 -13.45 1.62 -5.73
CA TYR A 25 -12.43 0.58 -5.59
C TYR A 25 -12.93 -0.48 -4.62
N LYS A 26 -12.45 -1.70 -4.79
CA LYS A 26 -12.78 -2.83 -3.93
C LYS A 26 -11.55 -3.25 -3.14
N LEU A 27 -11.68 -3.40 -1.83
CA LEU A 27 -10.58 -3.88 -1.00
C LEU A 27 -10.41 -5.38 -1.19
N ILE A 28 -9.18 -5.80 -1.49
CA ILE A 28 -8.84 -7.22 -1.53
C ILE A 28 -8.31 -7.66 -0.16
N VAL A 29 -7.28 -6.95 0.33
CA VAL A 29 -6.71 -7.27 1.64
C VAL A 29 -6.02 -6.03 2.21
N GLN A 30 -6.02 -5.92 3.52
CA GLN A 30 -5.37 -4.84 4.27
C GLN A 30 -4.23 -5.42 5.09
N ASN A 31 -3.11 -4.69 5.15
CA ASN A 31 -1.92 -5.09 5.91
C ASN A 31 -1.43 -6.49 5.52
N PHE A 32 -1.24 -6.68 4.21
CA PHE A 32 -0.75 -7.96 3.71
C PHE A 32 0.73 -8.11 4.02
N GLU A 33 1.10 -9.22 4.68
CA GLU A 33 2.47 -9.49 5.08
C GLU A 33 3.04 -10.70 4.34
N TYR A 34 4.31 -10.56 3.92
CA TYR A 34 5.09 -11.67 3.40
C TYR A 34 5.96 -12.22 4.53
N ARG A 35 5.75 -13.49 4.89
CA ARG A 35 6.54 -14.22 5.88
C ARG A 35 6.86 -15.58 5.32
N LEU A 36 8.05 -16.12 5.65
CA LEU A 36 8.39 -17.49 5.27
C LEU A 36 7.53 -18.49 6.04
N ASN A 37 7.23 -18.18 7.29
CA ASN A 37 6.33 -18.98 8.13
C ASN A 37 5.79 -18.07 9.24
N HIS A 38 4.85 -18.58 10.03
CA HIS A 38 4.18 -17.78 11.06
C HIS A 38 5.06 -17.42 12.26
N THR A 39 6.24 -18.04 12.40
CA THR A 39 7.18 -17.70 13.47
C THR A 39 8.31 -16.80 13.00
N ALA A 40 8.50 -16.69 11.69
CA ALA A 40 9.55 -15.84 11.11
C ALA A 40 9.15 -14.37 11.16
N GLY A 41 10.12 -13.49 11.13
CA GLY A 41 9.90 -12.06 10.99
C GLY A 41 9.30 -11.73 9.63
N ARG A 42 8.69 -10.55 9.55
CA ARG A 42 8.08 -10.06 8.32
C ARG A 42 9.15 -9.70 7.28
N LEU A 43 9.03 -10.24 6.08
CA LEU A 43 9.93 -9.95 4.96
C LEU A 43 9.38 -8.86 4.05
N GLY A 44 8.09 -8.56 4.13
CA GLY A 44 7.46 -7.51 3.35
C GLY A 44 6.07 -7.22 3.83
N GLU A 45 5.55 -6.04 3.47
CA GLU A 45 4.18 -5.63 3.80
C GLU A 45 3.68 -4.64 2.77
N ILE A 46 2.38 -4.73 2.46
CA ILE A 46 1.67 -3.75 1.65
C ILE A 46 0.45 -3.31 2.46
N ASP A 47 0.30 -2.01 2.66
CA ASP A 47 -0.75 -1.47 3.52
C ASP A 47 -2.15 -1.79 3.01
N LEU A 48 -2.41 -1.55 1.72
CA LEU A 48 -3.70 -1.86 1.10
C LEU A 48 -3.47 -2.45 -0.28
N ILE A 49 -4.24 -3.49 -0.61
CA ILE A 49 -4.29 -4.04 -1.97
C ILE A 49 -5.75 -3.96 -2.40
N LEU A 50 -5.99 -3.21 -3.48
CA LEU A 50 -7.34 -2.93 -3.97
C LEU A 50 -7.46 -3.30 -5.44
N GLU A 51 -8.69 -3.41 -5.90
CA GLU A 51 -9.00 -3.70 -7.29
C GLU A 51 -10.01 -2.71 -7.82
N LYS A 52 -9.83 -2.31 -9.07
CA LYS A 52 -10.86 -1.58 -9.81
C LYS A 52 -10.70 -1.89 -11.29
N ASP A 53 -11.80 -2.28 -11.93
CA ASP A 53 -11.85 -2.57 -13.38
C ASP A 53 -10.75 -3.57 -13.81
N GLY A 54 -10.49 -4.57 -12.97
CA GLY A 54 -9.52 -5.62 -13.26
C GLY A 54 -8.07 -5.26 -13.02
N ARG A 55 -7.77 -4.02 -12.59
CA ARG A 55 -6.41 -3.60 -12.24
C ARG A 55 -6.23 -3.66 -10.73
N ILE A 56 -5.02 -4.01 -10.32
CA ILE A 56 -4.64 -4.13 -8.91
C ILE A 56 -3.89 -2.86 -8.50
N TYR A 57 -4.21 -2.36 -7.32
CA TYR A 57 -3.60 -1.13 -6.77
C TYR A 57 -2.93 -1.48 -5.45
N LEU A 58 -1.60 -1.31 -5.42
CA LEU A 58 -0.78 -1.52 -4.24
C LEU A 58 -0.56 -0.15 -3.61
N VAL A 59 -1.05 0.05 -2.39
CA VAL A 59 -1.06 1.38 -1.78
C VAL A 59 -0.21 1.39 -0.53
N GLU A 60 0.71 2.34 -0.45
CA GLU A 60 1.44 2.66 0.77
C GLU A 60 0.85 3.93 1.37
N VAL A 61 0.56 3.86 2.67
CA VAL A 61 -0.03 4.97 3.41
C VAL A 61 1.06 5.63 4.26
N LYS A 62 1.21 6.95 4.10
CA LYS A 62 2.16 7.75 4.89
C LYS A 62 1.42 8.85 5.65
N ALA A 63 1.40 8.74 6.97
CA ALA A 63 0.86 9.79 7.83
C ALA A 63 1.94 10.86 8.05
N ARG A 64 1.55 12.12 8.00
CA ARG A 64 2.46 13.25 8.22
C ARG A 64 1.89 14.15 9.31
N ASN A 65 2.78 14.73 10.12
CA ASN A 65 2.41 15.69 11.16
C ASN A 65 2.66 17.14 10.72
N ASN A 66 3.14 17.33 9.51
CA ASN A 66 3.32 18.64 8.89
C ASN A 66 3.10 18.50 7.39
N ASN A 67 3.04 19.64 6.67
CA ASN A 67 2.79 19.62 5.23
C ASN A 67 4.07 19.54 4.39
N LYS A 68 5.22 19.32 5.03
CA LYS A 68 6.51 19.18 4.34
C LYS A 68 6.86 17.71 4.25
N PHE A 69 6.57 17.08 3.14
CA PHE A 69 6.89 15.67 2.96
C PHE A 69 7.91 15.41 1.85
N GLY A 70 8.66 16.41 1.49
CA GLY A 70 9.74 16.24 0.54
C GLY A 70 9.32 15.67 -0.81
N PRO A 71 10.27 15.39 -1.69
CA PRO A 71 9.97 14.79 -3.00
C PRO A 71 9.40 13.37 -2.86
N VAL A 72 8.52 13.00 -3.79
CA VAL A 72 7.96 11.65 -3.84
C VAL A 72 9.08 10.61 -3.96
N ALA A 73 10.13 10.92 -4.72
CA ALA A 73 11.27 10.02 -4.91
C ALA A 73 11.93 9.59 -3.60
N ASP A 74 11.89 10.44 -2.56
CA ASP A 74 12.44 10.09 -1.25
C ASP A 74 11.55 9.10 -0.50
N GLN A 75 10.28 9.02 -0.86
CA GLN A 75 9.30 8.12 -0.23
C GLN A 75 9.25 6.75 -0.92
N VAL A 76 9.61 6.69 -2.19
CA VAL A 76 9.41 5.50 -3.01
C VAL A 76 10.69 5.17 -3.80
N ASN A 77 11.81 5.06 -3.09
CA ASN A 77 13.08 4.75 -3.72
C ASN A 77 13.13 3.30 -4.25
N LYS A 78 14.22 2.98 -4.95
CA LYS A 78 14.40 1.68 -5.59
C LYS A 78 14.31 0.51 -4.62
N ASN A 79 14.89 0.65 -3.43
CA ASN A 79 14.86 -0.40 -2.41
C ASN A 79 13.43 -0.64 -1.93
N LYS A 80 12.66 0.42 -1.73
CA LYS A 80 11.26 0.31 -1.33
C LYS A 80 10.44 -0.39 -2.40
N MET A 81 10.67 -0.05 -3.67
CA MET A 81 9.93 -0.67 -4.76
C MET A 81 10.28 -2.14 -4.92
N ALA A 82 11.54 -2.52 -4.72
CA ALA A 82 11.93 -3.93 -4.72
C ALA A 82 11.23 -4.70 -3.59
N TYR A 83 11.13 -4.10 -2.42
CA TYR A 83 10.45 -4.66 -1.26
C TYR A 83 8.95 -4.87 -1.56
N ILE A 84 8.30 -3.87 -2.12
CA ILE A 84 6.88 -3.95 -2.48
C ILE A 84 6.65 -5.02 -3.56
N TYR A 85 7.50 -5.05 -4.59
CA TYR A 85 7.37 -6.01 -5.68
C TYR A 85 7.51 -7.45 -5.18
N LYS A 86 8.49 -7.69 -4.33
CA LYS A 86 8.71 -9.01 -3.72
C LYS A 86 7.48 -9.47 -2.94
N THR A 87 6.89 -8.56 -2.18
CA THR A 87 5.68 -8.83 -1.41
C THR A 87 4.49 -9.12 -2.34
N TYR A 88 4.37 -8.34 -3.42
CA TYR A 88 3.32 -8.57 -4.41
C TYR A 88 3.48 -9.93 -5.10
N ARG A 89 4.70 -10.32 -5.45
CA ARG A 89 4.96 -11.64 -6.04
C ARG A 89 4.50 -12.75 -5.10
N TYR A 90 4.76 -12.61 -3.82
CA TYR A 90 4.27 -13.55 -2.82
C TYR A 90 2.74 -13.56 -2.76
N PHE A 91 2.11 -12.39 -2.85
CA PHE A 91 0.67 -12.25 -2.82
C PHE A 91 0.00 -13.05 -3.94
N ILE A 92 0.44 -12.90 -5.18
CA ILE A 92 -0.24 -13.51 -6.33
C ILE A 92 -0.03 -15.02 -6.43
N ILE A 93 0.91 -15.60 -5.70
CA ILE A 93 1.06 -17.05 -5.67
C ILE A 93 0.21 -17.72 -4.59
N GLN A 94 -0.38 -16.93 -3.69
CA GLN A 94 -1.29 -17.48 -2.69
C GLN A 94 -2.55 -17.99 -3.39
N ARG A 95 -3.04 -19.16 -2.94
CA ARG A 95 -4.18 -19.82 -3.57
C ARG A 95 -5.38 -18.89 -3.73
N GLU A 96 -5.69 -18.11 -2.70
CA GLU A 96 -6.87 -17.24 -2.68
C GLU A 96 -6.72 -16.01 -3.58
N TYR A 97 -5.49 -15.64 -3.98
CA TYR A 97 -5.23 -14.44 -4.79
C TYR A 97 -4.69 -14.76 -6.17
N ARG A 98 -4.53 -16.04 -6.49
CA ARG A 98 -3.95 -16.49 -7.76
C ARG A 98 -4.72 -16.00 -8.97
N LYS A 99 -6.00 -15.71 -8.82
CA LYS A 99 -6.83 -15.17 -9.91
C LYS A 99 -6.36 -13.80 -10.39
N TYR A 100 -5.53 -13.11 -9.62
CA TYR A 100 -5.01 -11.79 -10.00
C TYR A 100 -3.65 -11.86 -10.69
N ARG A 101 -3.08 -13.03 -10.90
CA ARG A 101 -1.70 -13.19 -11.38
C ARG A 101 -1.42 -12.54 -12.73
N GLU A 102 -2.44 -12.35 -13.57
CA GLU A 102 -2.28 -11.75 -14.88
C GLU A 102 -2.84 -10.33 -14.96
N ALA A 103 -3.31 -9.80 -13.85
CA ALA A 103 -3.84 -8.45 -13.82
C ALA A 103 -2.70 -7.43 -13.90
N PHE A 104 -2.97 -6.30 -14.56
CA PHE A 104 -2.09 -5.15 -14.45
C PHE A 104 -2.13 -4.61 -13.04
N PHE A 105 -1.02 -4.08 -12.58
CA PHE A 105 -0.94 -3.52 -11.23
C PHE A 105 -0.14 -2.23 -11.25
N GLN A 106 -0.39 -1.39 -10.28
CA GLN A 106 0.35 -0.14 -10.09
C GLN A 106 0.55 0.14 -8.62
N PHE A 107 1.48 1.01 -8.32
CA PHE A 107 1.78 1.44 -6.96
C PHE A 107 1.32 2.87 -6.76
N ASP A 108 0.48 3.07 -5.75
CA ASP A 108 -0.01 4.39 -5.34
C ASP A 108 0.55 4.75 -3.98
N LEU A 109 0.92 6.01 -3.80
CA LEU A 109 1.32 6.56 -2.51
C LEU A 109 0.20 7.44 -2.00
N ALA A 110 -0.29 7.16 -0.80
CA ALA A 110 -1.33 7.97 -0.15
C ALA A 110 -0.75 8.67 1.06
N ILE A 111 -0.84 9.99 1.09
CA ILE A 111 -0.32 10.82 2.16
C ILE A 111 -1.49 11.40 2.93
N VAL A 112 -1.45 11.28 4.27
CA VAL A 112 -2.50 11.79 5.16
C VAL A 112 -1.89 12.89 6.04
N PHE A 113 -2.51 14.06 6.00
CA PHE A 113 -2.13 15.20 6.82
C PHE A 113 -3.40 15.91 7.28
N LYS A 114 -3.56 16.08 8.59
CA LYS A 114 -4.75 16.74 9.18
C LYS A 114 -6.05 16.12 8.64
N ASN A 115 -6.11 14.80 8.62
CA ASN A 115 -7.26 14.02 8.15
C ASN A 115 -7.59 14.21 6.66
N GLU A 116 -6.75 14.90 5.91
CA GLU A 116 -6.89 15.01 4.46
C GLU A 116 -6.02 13.96 3.78
N VAL A 117 -6.55 13.32 2.75
CA VAL A 117 -5.87 12.28 2.01
C VAL A 117 -5.48 12.81 0.64
N LYS A 118 -4.19 12.68 0.30
CA LYS A 118 -3.70 12.98 -1.04
C LYS A 118 -3.18 11.69 -1.64
N ILE A 119 -3.77 11.27 -2.74
CA ILE A 119 -3.33 10.08 -3.46
C ILE A 119 -2.43 10.51 -4.61
N ILE A 120 -1.25 9.92 -4.69
CA ILE A 120 -0.33 10.09 -5.80
C ILE A 120 -0.38 8.78 -6.59
N PRO A 121 -1.17 8.73 -7.68
CA PRO A 121 -1.34 7.48 -8.42
C PRO A 121 -0.08 7.16 -9.21
N ASN A 122 0.20 5.88 -9.35
CA ASN A 122 1.35 5.38 -10.11
C ASN A 122 2.64 6.12 -9.71
N ALA A 123 2.89 6.14 -8.40
CA ALA A 123 3.96 6.96 -7.81
C ALA A 123 5.36 6.47 -8.18
N ALA A 124 5.51 5.23 -8.61
CA ALA A 124 6.79 4.67 -9.04
C ALA A 124 6.52 3.45 -9.92
N THR A 125 7.55 3.02 -10.65
CA THR A 125 7.46 1.88 -11.57
C THR A 125 8.21 0.67 -11.04
N PHE A 126 7.87 -0.51 -11.55
CA PHE A 126 8.49 -1.77 -11.19
C PHE A 126 9.32 -2.30 -12.37
N ASP A 127 10.35 -1.55 -12.77
CA ASP A 127 11.01 -1.79 -14.05
C ASP A 127 11.90 -3.04 -14.11
N TYR A 128 12.35 -3.57 -12.99
CA TYR A 128 13.44 -4.56 -13.02
C TYR A 128 13.26 -5.71 -12.03
N TYR A 129 12.06 -6.07 -11.74
CA TYR A 129 11.87 -7.06 -10.67
C TYR A 129 11.17 -8.33 -11.12
#